data_06a8b07af3c9bd8942403f59825555f8
#
_entry.id   06a8b07af3c9bd8942403f59825555f8
#
_cell.length_a   1.000
_cell.length_b   1.000
_cell.length_c   1.000
_cell.angle_alpha   90.00
_cell.angle_beta   90.00
_cell.angle_gamma   90.00
#
_symmetry.space_group_name_H-M   'P 1'
#
loop_
_entity.id
_entity.type
_entity.pdbx_description
1 polymer ?
#
loop_
_entity_poly.entity_id
_entity_poly.type
_entity_poly.pdbx_seq_one_letter_code
_entity_poly.pdbx_strand_id
1 'polypeptide(L)'
;IVETGTLRKIDNWKDGQSARLFTEFVDAVGGQVRSVDIDSEACVVAQSLLPSKHFSVVCSDSVEWLSHLHDLDQVDLFYLDSWDVKWANDQPSANHHLKEFQVIESHLQPGTLVAIDDNCRKLSDGQRTGKGRRIAEYLESQGRFPIYDRYQIIYQF
;
A
#
# COMPACT_ATOMS: atom_id res chain seq x y z
N ILE A 1 -1.00 10.54 3.50
CA ILE A 1 -0.80 9.09 3.30
C ILE A 1 -1.95 8.54 2.48
N VAL A 2 -1.66 7.72 1.49
CA VAL A 2 -2.62 6.94 0.72
C VAL A 2 -2.31 5.45 0.92
N GLU A 3 -3.33 4.66 1.29
CA GLU A 3 -3.22 3.24 1.56
C GLU A 3 -4.19 2.47 0.66
N THR A 4 -3.72 1.40 0.03
CA THR A 4 -4.59 0.41 -0.63
C THR A 4 -4.71 -0.83 0.26
N GLY A 5 -5.94 -1.28 0.50
CA GLY A 5 -6.32 -2.11 1.64
C GLY A 5 -6.72 -1.24 2.85
N THR A 6 -7.37 -1.82 3.85
CA THR A 6 -7.77 -1.12 5.07
C THR A 6 -7.90 -2.04 6.27
N LEU A 7 -8.24 -1.47 7.44
CA LEU A 7 -8.46 -2.21 8.67
C LEU A 7 -9.68 -3.14 8.57
N ARG A 8 -9.47 -4.44 8.75
CA ARG A 8 -10.53 -5.45 8.72
C ARG A 8 -11.02 -5.86 10.12
N LYS A 9 -10.15 -5.81 11.13
CA LYS A 9 -10.47 -6.21 12.51
C LYS A 9 -9.63 -5.43 13.49
N ILE A 10 -10.25 -4.98 14.60
CA ILE A 10 -9.49 -4.38 15.70
C ILE A 10 -8.66 -5.46 16.43
N ASP A 11 -7.51 -5.06 16.96
CA ASP A 11 -6.62 -5.91 17.76
C ASP A 11 -6.09 -7.19 17.08
N ASN A 12 -6.26 -7.31 15.76
CA ASN A 12 -5.63 -8.36 14.97
C ASN A 12 -4.36 -7.82 14.29
N TRP A 13 -3.24 -7.82 15.00
CA TRP A 13 -1.95 -7.31 14.50
C TRP A 13 -1.38 -8.07 13.29
N LYS A 14 -2.08 -9.09 12.81
CA LYS A 14 -1.69 -9.83 11.60
C LYS A 14 -2.44 -9.37 10.36
N ASP A 15 -3.34 -8.39 10.50
CA ASP A 15 -4.26 -8.03 9.42
C ASP A 15 -4.77 -6.60 9.58
N GLY A 16 -4.34 -5.70 8.69
CA GLY A 16 -4.91 -4.37 8.48
C GLY A 16 -4.65 -3.32 9.58
N GLN A 17 -3.66 -3.49 10.45
CA GLN A 17 -3.39 -2.48 11.49
C GLN A 17 -2.62 -1.25 10.98
N SER A 18 -2.15 -1.25 9.75
CA SER A 18 -1.48 -0.11 9.10
C SER A 18 -2.36 1.14 9.10
N ALA A 19 -3.61 1.03 8.68
CA ALA A 19 -4.59 2.13 8.70
C ALA A 19 -4.71 2.77 10.09
N ARG A 20 -4.73 1.96 11.16
CA ARG A 20 -4.76 2.44 12.54
C ARG A 20 -3.48 3.19 12.90
N LEU A 21 -2.31 2.59 12.65
CA LEU A 21 -1.03 3.22 12.96
C LEU A 21 -0.83 4.53 12.21
N PHE A 22 -1.20 4.58 10.93
CA PHE A 22 -1.14 5.80 10.14
C PHE A 22 -2.12 6.87 10.66
N THR A 23 -3.31 6.46 11.08
CA THR A 23 -4.29 7.39 11.67
C THR A 23 -3.77 7.96 12.99
N GLU A 24 -3.25 7.12 13.89
CA GLU A 24 -2.63 7.58 15.14
C GLU A 24 -1.43 8.52 14.87
N PHE A 25 -0.63 8.24 13.85
CA PHE A 25 0.47 9.10 13.45
C PHE A 25 -0.02 10.47 12.96
N VAL A 26 -0.95 10.53 12.01
CA VAL A 26 -1.43 11.83 11.49
C VAL A 26 -2.26 12.61 12.51
N ASP A 27 -2.92 11.94 13.44
CA ASP A 27 -3.58 12.59 14.58
C ASP A 27 -2.58 13.32 15.48
N ALA A 28 -1.36 12.81 15.60
CA ALA A 28 -0.31 13.40 16.41
C ALA A 28 0.47 14.53 15.71
N VAL A 29 0.73 14.39 14.40
CA VAL A 29 1.62 15.32 13.65
C VAL A 29 0.91 16.18 12.62
N GLY A 30 -0.34 15.88 12.32
CA GLY A 30 -1.13 16.48 11.22
C GLY A 30 -1.02 15.68 9.93
N GLY A 31 -1.93 15.95 9.02
CA GLY A 31 -2.04 15.28 7.73
C GLY A 31 -3.36 14.52 7.57
N GLN A 32 -3.42 13.64 6.59
CA GLN A 32 -4.60 12.83 6.25
C GLN A 32 -4.19 11.41 5.90
N VAL A 33 -5.04 10.44 6.23
CA VAL A 33 -4.98 9.06 5.75
C VAL A 33 -6.20 8.79 4.88
N ARG A 34 -5.98 8.34 3.68
CA ARG A 34 -7.03 7.90 2.76
C ARG A 34 -6.79 6.45 2.41
N SER A 35 -7.70 5.58 2.80
CA SER A 35 -7.65 4.15 2.48
C SER A 35 -8.70 3.79 1.44
N VAL A 36 -8.44 2.75 0.66
CA VAL A 36 -9.39 2.13 -0.26
C VAL A 36 -9.38 0.63 -0.09
N ASP A 37 -10.56 0.02 -0.06
CA ASP A 37 -10.69 -1.44 -0.08
C ASP A 37 -11.89 -1.82 -0.96
N ILE A 38 -11.82 -2.97 -1.62
CA ILE A 38 -12.92 -3.50 -2.41
C ILE A 38 -13.98 -4.18 -1.54
N ASP A 39 -13.61 -4.59 -0.32
CA ASP A 39 -14.50 -5.23 0.63
C ASP A 39 -15.30 -4.18 1.41
N SER A 40 -16.61 -4.13 1.13
CA SER A 40 -17.52 -3.18 1.78
C SER A 40 -17.63 -3.40 3.30
N GLU A 41 -17.47 -4.64 3.80
CA GLU A 41 -17.50 -4.92 5.24
C GLU A 41 -16.24 -4.35 5.90
N ALA A 42 -15.06 -4.52 5.27
CA ALA A 42 -13.82 -3.91 5.73
C ALA A 42 -13.92 -2.38 5.79
N CYS A 43 -14.49 -1.75 4.77
CA CYS A 43 -14.70 -0.29 4.75
C CYS A 43 -15.59 0.18 5.90
N VAL A 44 -16.70 -0.52 6.17
CA VAL A 44 -17.60 -0.21 7.30
C VAL A 44 -16.87 -0.38 8.64
N VAL A 45 -16.12 -1.46 8.78
CA VAL A 45 -15.32 -1.74 9.99
C VAL A 45 -14.28 -0.65 10.22
N ALA A 46 -13.47 -0.32 9.20
CA ALA A 46 -12.44 0.71 9.29
C ALA A 46 -13.05 2.08 9.67
N GLN A 47 -14.13 2.50 9.01
CA GLN A 47 -14.79 3.77 9.29
C GLN A 47 -15.35 3.84 10.72
N SER A 48 -15.84 2.72 11.26
CA SER A 48 -16.40 2.68 12.61
C SER A 48 -15.34 2.61 13.71
N LEU A 49 -14.21 1.97 13.44
CA LEU A 49 -13.13 1.74 14.41
C LEU A 49 -12.08 2.86 14.42
N LEU A 50 -12.00 3.65 13.35
CA LEU A 50 -11.07 4.78 13.22
C LEU A 50 -11.86 6.11 13.11
N PRO A 51 -12.48 6.58 14.21
CA PRO A 51 -13.34 7.78 14.19
C PRO A 51 -12.53 9.09 14.17
N SER A 52 -11.43 9.14 13.44
CA SER A 52 -10.61 10.33 13.27
C SER A 52 -11.11 11.18 12.11
N LYS A 53 -11.10 12.51 12.28
CA LYS A 53 -11.33 13.47 11.18
C LYS A 53 -10.22 13.44 10.12
N HIS A 54 -9.10 12.82 10.42
CA HIS A 54 -7.94 12.69 9.56
C HIS A 54 -7.91 11.37 8.79
N PHE A 55 -8.89 10.47 9.02
CA PHE A 55 -9.03 9.20 8.33
C PHE A 55 -10.29 9.19 7.45
N SER A 56 -10.14 8.64 6.27
CA SER A 56 -11.25 8.32 5.38
C SER A 56 -11.00 7.01 4.63
N VAL A 57 -12.06 6.27 4.37
CA VAL A 57 -11.99 5.04 3.58
C VAL A 57 -13.06 5.05 2.49
N VAL A 58 -12.71 4.56 1.31
CA VAL A 58 -13.61 4.43 0.16
C VAL A 58 -13.72 2.96 -0.23
N CYS A 59 -14.93 2.51 -0.53
CA CYS A 59 -15.16 1.16 -1.05
C CYS A 59 -15.11 1.20 -2.59
N SER A 60 -13.99 0.73 -3.16
CA SER A 60 -13.73 0.73 -4.61
C SER A 60 -12.59 -0.21 -4.97
N ASP A 61 -12.43 -0.53 -6.25
CA ASP A 61 -11.17 -1.06 -6.78
C ASP A 61 -10.06 -0.03 -6.61
N SER A 62 -8.92 -0.44 -6.10
CA SER A 62 -7.81 0.47 -5.75
C SER A 62 -7.19 1.14 -6.98
N VAL A 63 -7.04 0.42 -8.09
CA VAL A 63 -6.47 0.97 -9.34
C VAL A 63 -7.41 2.03 -9.92
N GLU A 64 -8.73 1.73 -9.94
CA GLU A 64 -9.75 2.67 -10.40
C GLU A 64 -9.78 3.92 -9.51
N TRP A 65 -9.82 3.74 -8.18
CA TRP A 65 -9.85 4.84 -7.25
C TRP A 65 -8.62 5.74 -7.34
N LEU A 66 -7.42 5.16 -7.36
CA LEU A 66 -6.16 5.91 -7.54
C LEU A 66 -6.19 6.74 -8.82
N SER A 67 -6.71 6.20 -9.93
CA SER A 67 -6.77 6.92 -11.20
C SER A 67 -7.67 8.15 -11.21
N HIS A 68 -8.57 8.27 -10.23
CA HIS A 68 -9.48 9.41 -10.08
C HIS A 68 -9.03 10.43 -9.03
N LEU A 69 -7.93 10.18 -8.32
CA LEU A 69 -7.36 11.16 -7.39
C LEU A 69 -6.59 12.25 -8.15
N HIS A 70 -6.90 13.52 -7.84
CA HIS A 70 -6.31 14.67 -8.52
C HIS A 70 -5.11 15.29 -7.78
N ASP A 71 -4.81 14.80 -6.58
CA ASP A 71 -3.79 15.34 -5.67
C ASP A 71 -2.73 14.29 -5.28
N LEU A 72 -2.45 13.35 -6.18
CA LEU A 72 -1.44 12.31 -5.98
C LEU A 72 -0.02 12.89 -5.78
N ASP A 73 0.26 14.05 -6.35
CA ASP A 73 1.51 14.80 -6.21
C ASP A 73 1.71 15.43 -4.82
N GLN A 74 0.67 15.42 -3.97
CA GLN A 74 0.72 15.90 -2.59
C GLN A 74 0.85 14.77 -1.57
N VAL A 75 1.01 13.53 -2.02
CA VAL A 75 1.08 12.34 -1.15
C VAL A 75 2.52 12.08 -0.76
N ASP A 76 2.82 12.06 0.54
CA ASP A 76 4.15 11.76 1.07
C ASP A 76 4.44 10.26 1.13
N LEU A 77 3.40 9.44 1.37
CA LEU A 77 3.51 7.98 1.49
C LEU A 77 2.36 7.29 0.77
N PHE A 78 2.69 6.41 -0.16
CA PHE A 78 1.81 5.37 -0.69
C PHE A 78 2.15 4.04 0.00
N TYR A 79 1.15 3.42 0.63
CA TYR A 79 1.25 2.10 1.24
C TYR A 79 0.37 1.13 0.46
N LEU A 80 1.00 0.25 -0.31
CA LEU A 80 0.30 -0.68 -1.22
C LEU A 80 0.15 -2.04 -0.55
N ASP A 81 -1.07 -2.35 -0.09
CA ASP A 81 -1.38 -3.56 0.68
C ASP A 81 -2.76 -4.17 0.33
N SER A 82 -3.30 -3.89 -0.87
CA SER A 82 -4.63 -4.34 -1.29
C SER A 82 -4.70 -5.87 -1.42
N TRP A 83 -4.71 -6.42 -2.54
CA TRP A 83 -4.91 -7.84 -2.88
C TRP A 83 -4.04 -8.83 -2.07
N ASP A 84 -4.66 -9.72 -1.28
CA ASP A 84 -3.96 -10.71 -0.46
C ASP A 84 -3.03 -11.62 -1.27
N VAL A 85 -1.81 -11.83 -0.76
CA VAL A 85 -0.84 -12.68 -1.43
C VAL A 85 -1.13 -14.17 -1.20
N LYS A 86 -1.12 -14.94 -2.27
CA LYS A 86 -1.05 -16.41 -2.22
C LYS A 86 0.38 -16.83 -2.49
N TRP A 87 1.12 -17.20 -1.45
CA TRP A 87 2.57 -17.48 -1.54
C TRP A 87 2.96 -18.58 -2.53
N ALA A 88 2.05 -19.55 -2.82
CA ALA A 88 2.25 -20.55 -3.85
C ALA A 88 2.16 -19.99 -5.28
N ASN A 89 1.43 -18.87 -5.47
CA ASN A 89 1.28 -18.17 -6.73
C ASN A 89 1.01 -16.68 -6.44
N ASP A 90 2.06 -15.90 -6.29
CA ASP A 90 2.00 -14.47 -6.02
C ASP A 90 1.65 -13.61 -7.24
N GLN A 91 1.62 -14.21 -8.44
CA GLN A 91 1.47 -13.49 -9.70
C GLN A 91 0.24 -12.55 -9.75
N PRO A 92 -0.96 -12.96 -9.28
CA PRO A 92 -2.13 -12.07 -9.32
C PRO A 92 -1.93 -10.82 -8.46
N SER A 93 -1.50 -10.97 -7.20
CA SER A 93 -1.27 -9.84 -6.30
C SER A 93 -0.12 -8.96 -6.78
N ALA A 94 1.01 -9.54 -7.21
CA ALA A 94 2.13 -8.78 -7.76
C ALA A 94 1.78 -7.97 -9.00
N ASN A 95 0.93 -8.52 -9.89
CA ASN A 95 0.46 -7.79 -11.07
C ASN A 95 -0.51 -6.66 -10.70
N HIS A 96 -1.36 -6.87 -9.69
CA HIS A 96 -2.29 -5.85 -9.23
C HIS A 96 -1.53 -4.66 -8.63
N HIS A 97 -0.58 -4.91 -7.73
CA HIS A 97 0.24 -3.85 -7.14
C HIS A 97 1.11 -3.12 -8.17
N LEU A 98 1.57 -3.81 -9.23
CA LEU A 98 2.23 -3.12 -10.34
C LEU A 98 1.30 -2.14 -11.05
N LYS A 99 0.01 -2.50 -11.24
CA LYS A 99 -0.96 -1.57 -11.84
C LYS A 99 -1.22 -0.36 -10.93
N GLU A 100 -1.37 -0.57 -9.62
CA GLU A 100 -1.47 0.53 -8.65
C GLU A 100 -0.26 1.46 -8.76
N PHE A 101 0.94 0.89 -8.75
CA PHE A 101 2.18 1.66 -8.90
C PHE A 101 2.23 2.45 -10.21
N GLN A 102 1.85 1.85 -11.34
CA GLN A 102 1.84 2.52 -12.64
C GLN A 102 0.88 3.72 -12.70
N VAL A 103 -0.21 3.70 -11.94
CA VAL A 103 -1.10 4.86 -11.83
C VAL A 103 -0.43 6.01 -11.09
N ILE A 104 0.30 5.74 -10.02
CA ILE A 104 0.90 6.79 -9.18
C ILE A 104 2.27 7.27 -9.69
N GLU A 105 2.95 6.47 -10.51
CA GLU A 105 4.37 6.68 -10.87
C GLU A 105 4.67 8.11 -11.37
N SER A 106 3.83 8.63 -12.28
CA SER A 106 4.03 9.97 -12.86
C SER A 106 3.76 11.13 -11.89
N HIS A 107 3.21 10.85 -10.72
CA HIS A 107 2.87 11.82 -9.69
C HIS A 107 3.85 11.86 -8.52
N LEU A 108 4.80 10.90 -8.48
CA LEU A 108 5.76 10.81 -7.39
C LEU A 108 6.69 12.03 -7.39
N GLN A 109 6.81 12.67 -6.23
CA GLN A 109 7.64 13.85 -6.03
C GLN A 109 8.94 13.49 -5.30
N PRO A 110 9.99 14.34 -5.37
CA PRO A 110 11.18 14.13 -4.56
C PRO A 110 10.86 14.01 -3.07
N GLY A 111 11.23 12.88 -2.47
CA GLY A 111 10.93 12.56 -1.07
C GLY A 111 9.74 11.64 -0.86
N THR A 112 8.87 11.46 -1.86
CA THR A 112 7.74 10.52 -1.77
C THR A 112 8.22 9.10 -1.47
N LEU A 113 7.56 8.44 -0.52
CA LEU A 113 7.79 7.05 -0.19
C LEU A 113 6.71 6.16 -0.82
N VAL A 114 7.13 5.04 -1.39
CA VAL A 114 6.23 3.96 -1.82
C VAL A 114 6.64 2.69 -1.08
N ALA A 115 5.77 2.22 -0.21
CA ALA A 115 5.94 1.00 0.56
C ALA A 115 4.97 -0.08 0.07
N ILE A 116 5.46 -1.28 -0.14
CA ILE A 116 4.68 -2.43 -0.58
C ILE A 116 4.81 -3.53 0.48
N ASP A 117 3.69 -4.02 0.99
CA ASP A 117 3.65 -5.05 2.03
C ASP A 117 3.77 -6.47 1.47
N ASP A 118 3.81 -7.47 2.35
CA ASP A 118 3.81 -8.90 2.04
C ASP A 118 4.87 -9.33 1.02
N ASN A 119 6.12 -9.11 1.33
CA ASN A 119 7.24 -9.57 0.50
C ASN A 119 8.14 -10.53 1.25
N CYS A 120 8.74 -11.45 0.54
CA CYS A 120 9.84 -12.27 1.07
C CYS A 120 10.81 -12.68 -0.05
N ARG A 121 11.95 -13.27 0.37
CA ARG A 121 12.87 -13.93 -0.55
C ARG A 121 12.81 -15.42 -0.31
N LYS A 122 12.68 -16.20 -1.39
CA LYS A 122 12.73 -17.66 -1.32
C LYS A 122 14.09 -18.11 -0.75
N LEU A 123 14.07 -19.04 0.20
CA LEU A 123 15.28 -19.59 0.79
C LEU A 123 16.11 -20.40 -0.22
N SER A 124 15.45 -20.97 -1.25
CA SER A 124 16.09 -21.83 -2.24
C SER A 124 17.04 -21.11 -3.19
N ASP A 125 16.67 -19.90 -3.62
CA ASP A 125 17.37 -19.19 -4.72
C ASP A 125 17.47 -17.67 -4.49
N GLY A 126 16.96 -17.16 -3.37
CA GLY A 126 16.96 -15.74 -3.06
C GLY A 126 15.99 -14.89 -3.91
N GLN A 127 15.18 -15.52 -4.78
CA GLN A 127 14.23 -14.80 -5.61
C GLN A 127 13.18 -14.08 -4.75
N ARG A 128 12.88 -12.85 -5.11
CA ARG A 128 11.81 -12.08 -4.47
C ARG A 128 10.45 -12.68 -4.84
N THR A 129 9.56 -12.74 -3.86
CA THR A 129 8.17 -13.17 -4.02
C THR A 129 7.27 -12.26 -3.19
N GLY A 130 6.00 -12.18 -3.51
CA GLY A 130 5.02 -11.34 -2.84
C GLY A 130 4.55 -10.16 -3.70
N LYS A 131 3.83 -9.25 -3.05
CA LYS A 131 3.13 -8.14 -3.70
C LYS A 131 4.06 -7.21 -4.48
N GLY A 132 5.23 -6.88 -3.93
CA GLY A 132 6.20 -5.96 -4.52
C GLY A 132 7.10 -6.55 -5.61
N ARG A 133 7.02 -7.86 -5.89
CA ARG A 133 7.95 -8.52 -6.82
C ARG A 133 7.99 -7.85 -8.19
N ARG A 134 6.84 -7.59 -8.79
CA ARG A 134 6.76 -7.01 -10.14
C ARG A 134 7.15 -5.53 -10.17
N ILE A 135 6.86 -4.78 -9.11
CA ILE A 135 7.31 -3.39 -8.96
C ILE A 135 8.84 -3.36 -8.87
N ALA A 136 9.42 -4.26 -8.07
CA ALA A 136 10.86 -4.34 -7.93
C ALA A 136 11.56 -4.72 -9.25
N GLU A 137 11.08 -5.73 -9.96
CA GLU A 137 11.58 -6.10 -11.30
C GLU A 137 11.54 -4.90 -12.26
N TYR A 138 10.44 -4.15 -12.25
CA TYR A 138 10.26 -2.97 -13.09
C TYR A 138 11.24 -1.85 -12.73
N LEU A 139 11.34 -1.46 -11.46
CA LEU A 139 12.20 -0.37 -11.00
C LEU A 139 13.70 -0.72 -11.08
N GLU A 140 14.07 -1.94 -10.74
CA GLU A 140 15.46 -2.42 -10.85
C GLU A 140 15.93 -2.44 -12.31
N SER A 141 15.04 -2.73 -13.28
CA SER A 141 15.35 -2.63 -14.70
C SER A 141 15.70 -1.20 -15.15
N GLN A 142 15.26 -0.19 -14.39
CA GLN A 142 15.55 1.22 -14.60
C GLN A 142 16.71 1.74 -13.73
N GLY A 143 17.37 0.84 -12.97
CA GLY A 143 18.47 1.21 -12.08
C GLY A 143 18.02 1.81 -10.74
N ARG A 144 16.74 1.69 -10.38
CA ARG A 144 16.20 2.15 -9.09
C ARG A 144 16.14 0.98 -8.11
N PHE A 145 16.70 1.15 -6.93
CA PHE A 145 16.76 0.12 -5.90
C PHE A 145 16.02 0.58 -4.65
N PRO A 146 15.42 -0.37 -3.87
CA PRO A 146 14.71 -0.02 -2.66
C PRO A 146 15.67 0.46 -1.57
N ILE A 147 15.22 1.40 -0.74
CA ILE A 147 15.92 1.82 0.47
C ILE A 147 15.73 0.83 1.62
N TYR A 148 14.69 0.00 1.54
CA TYR A 148 14.41 -1.10 2.47
C TYR A 148 13.83 -2.28 1.71
N ASP A 149 14.34 -3.51 1.94
CA ASP A 149 13.94 -4.72 1.23
C ASP A 149 13.89 -5.91 2.22
N ARG A 150 12.75 -6.09 2.85
CA ARG A 150 12.43 -7.18 3.80
C ARG A 150 10.98 -7.64 3.58
N TYR A 151 10.21 -7.80 4.68
CA TYR A 151 8.78 -8.10 4.60
C TYR A 151 8.00 -6.97 3.88
N GLN A 152 8.45 -5.74 4.05
CA GLN A 152 8.06 -4.62 3.22
C GLN A 152 9.21 -4.24 2.27
N ILE A 153 8.86 -3.75 1.09
CA ILE A 153 9.81 -3.12 0.16
C ILE A 153 9.47 -1.64 0.10
N ILE A 154 10.48 -0.77 0.34
CA ILE A 154 10.26 0.68 0.36
C ILE A 154 11.20 1.34 -0.65
N TYR A 155 10.62 2.19 -1.51
CA TYR A 155 11.33 3.08 -2.42
C TYR A 155 11.14 4.52 -1.98
N GLN A 156 12.16 5.34 -2.23
CA GLN A 156 12.09 6.79 -2.13
C GLN A 156 12.35 7.40 -3.52
N PHE A 157 11.53 8.35 -3.91
CA PHE A 157 11.57 9.02 -5.20
C PHE A 157 12.10 10.43 -5.11
#